data_cc7fd2c89c83b3efe01c43fd9ccccfb7
#
_entry.id   cc7fd2c89c83b3efe01c43fd9ccccfb7
#
_cell.length_a   1.000
_cell.length_b   1.000
_cell.length_c   1.000
_cell.angle_alpha   90.00
_cell.angle_beta   90.00
_cell.angle_gamma   90.00
#
_symmetry.space_group_name_H-M   'P 1'
#
loop_
_entity.id
_entity.type
_entity.pdbx_description
1 polymer ?
#
loop_
_entity_poly.entity_id
_entity_poly.type
_entity_poly.pdbx_seq_one_letter_code
_entity_poly.pdbx_strand_id
1 'polypeptide(L)'
;MALIKVLTGVRRCGKSILLEQIKEEFIENGFDRAHIITINFEDLQFEKIRTAEKLNSYVNEQIKDHDKYLIFLDEIQHVRSFEKVLASFRATLNCSIFITGSNSKLLSGKMATLLVGRCVEFRIMPFSFAESYEYATAIGRNMSPDEFMIDYINWGGFPLRF
;
A
#
# COMPACT_ATOMS: atom_id res chain seq x y z
N MET A 1 -13.15 -6.86 -14.84
CA MET A 1 -12.33 -5.70 -14.40
C MET A 1 -11.98 -5.86 -12.93
N ALA A 2 -10.70 -5.85 -12.57
CA ALA A 2 -10.28 -5.98 -11.18
C ALA A 2 -10.57 -4.70 -10.36
N LEU A 3 -10.88 -4.88 -9.05
CA LEU A 3 -11.00 -3.77 -8.11
C LEU A 3 -9.60 -3.25 -7.73
N ILE A 4 -9.47 -1.94 -7.55
CA ILE A 4 -8.28 -1.33 -6.98
C ILE A 4 -8.25 -1.65 -5.48
N LYS A 5 -7.13 -2.16 -4.96
CA LYS A 5 -6.93 -2.45 -3.55
C LYS A 5 -6.30 -1.24 -2.90
N VAL A 6 -6.98 -0.69 -1.91
CA VAL A 6 -6.59 0.55 -1.22
C VAL A 6 -6.25 0.21 0.22
N LEU A 7 -4.98 0.32 0.59
CA LEU A 7 -4.54 0.14 1.96
C LEU A 7 -4.52 1.51 2.64
N THR A 8 -5.43 1.71 3.59
CA THR A 8 -5.53 2.94 4.37
C THR A 8 -5.13 2.68 5.82
N GLY A 9 -4.78 3.72 6.54
CA GLY A 9 -4.41 3.62 7.94
C GLY A 9 -3.57 4.81 8.38
N VAL A 10 -3.40 4.96 9.69
CA VAL A 10 -2.57 6.01 10.24
C VAL A 10 -1.12 5.89 9.77
N ARG A 11 -0.38 7.00 9.81
CA ARG A 11 1.05 6.97 9.47
C ARG A 11 1.78 5.99 10.39
N ARG A 12 2.72 5.20 9.85
CA ARG A 12 3.55 4.22 10.57
C ARG A 12 2.82 2.97 11.09
N CYS A 13 1.59 2.69 10.64
CA CYS A 13 0.88 1.45 11.01
C CYS A 13 1.29 0.21 10.19
N GLY A 14 2.28 0.30 9.30
CA GLY A 14 2.81 -0.86 8.55
C GLY A 14 2.28 -1.01 7.12
N LYS A 15 1.56 -0.03 6.53
CA LYS A 15 1.00 -0.12 5.17
C LYS A 15 2.02 -0.47 4.09
N SER A 16 3.17 0.22 4.07
CA SER A 16 4.23 0.00 3.08
C SER A 16 4.86 -1.39 3.24
N ILE A 17 5.03 -1.85 4.47
CA ILE A 17 5.53 -3.21 4.77
C ILE A 17 4.54 -4.25 4.27
N LEU A 18 3.24 -4.08 4.55
CA LEU A 18 2.21 -4.99 4.07
C LEU A 18 2.13 -4.99 2.54
N LEU A 19 2.29 -3.82 1.90
CA LEU A 19 2.32 -3.72 0.44
C LEU A 19 3.48 -4.54 -0.15
N GLU A 20 4.65 -4.47 0.49
CA GLU A 20 5.84 -5.24 0.11
C GLU A 20 5.63 -6.74 0.32
N GLN A 21 5.07 -7.15 1.45
CA GLN A 21 4.74 -8.56 1.73
C GLN A 21 3.77 -9.13 0.70
N ILE A 22 2.72 -8.39 0.33
CA ILE A 22 1.78 -8.80 -0.73
C ILE A 22 2.53 -9.01 -2.06
N LYS A 23 3.45 -8.11 -2.40
CA LYS A 23 4.27 -8.22 -3.61
C LYS A 23 5.13 -9.49 -3.59
N GLU A 24 5.85 -9.72 -2.49
CA GLU A 24 6.70 -10.91 -2.37
C GLU A 24 5.87 -12.21 -2.40
N GLU A 25 4.69 -12.24 -1.79
CA GLU A 25 3.78 -13.39 -1.88
C GLU A 25 3.39 -13.72 -3.33
N PHE A 26 3.12 -12.70 -4.16
CA PHE A 26 2.87 -12.94 -5.59
C PHE A 26 4.09 -13.54 -6.30
N ILE A 27 5.30 -13.07 -5.98
CA ILE A 27 6.55 -13.57 -6.55
C ILE A 27 6.80 -15.02 -6.13
N GLU A 28 6.62 -15.33 -4.86
CA GLU A 28 6.76 -16.69 -4.31
C GLU A 28 5.76 -17.68 -4.92
N ASN A 29 4.57 -17.19 -5.28
CA ASN A 29 3.56 -17.95 -6.01
C ASN A 29 3.80 -18.00 -7.53
N GLY A 30 4.97 -17.59 -8.01
CA GLY A 30 5.40 -17.74 -9.41
C GLY A 30 5.00 -16.59 -10.34
N PHE A 31 4.60 -15.43 -9.81
CA PHE A 31 4.35 -14.26 -10.64
C PHE A 31 5.67 -13.65 -11.13
N ASP A 32 5.78 -13.36 -12.43
CA ASP A 32 7.01 -12.84 -13.02
C ASP A 32 7.32 -11.43 -12.52
N ARG A 33 8.52 -11.24 -12.00
CA ARG A 33 9.03 -9.93 -11.54
C ARG A 33 9.05 -8.87 -12.65
N ALA A 34 9.19 -9.27 -13.91
CA ALA A 34 9.16 -8.36 -15.07
C ALA A 34 7.78 -7.69 -15.26
N HIS A 35 6.71 -8.28 -14.74
CA HIS A 35 5.35 -7.77 -14.78
C HIS A 35 4.91 -7.06 -13.49
N ILE A 36 5.88 -6.70 -12.63
CA ILE A 36 5.61 -5.96 -11.39
C ILE A 36 6.17 -4.55 -11.48
N ILE A 37 5.30 -3.56 -11.33
CA ILE A 37 5.68 -2.14 -11.30
C ILE A 37 5.47 -1.64 -9.86
N THR A 38 6.54 -1.17 -9.22
CA THR A 38 6.50 -0.64 -7.85
C THR A 38 7.02 0.79 -7.82
N ILE A 39 6.25 1.70 -7.23
CA ILE A 39 6.62 3.10 -7.06
C ILE A 39 6.32 3.51 -5.61
N ASN A 40 7.36 3.95 -4.90
CA ASN A 40 7.20 4.63 -3.61
C ASN A 40 7.38 6.14 -3.84
N PHE A 41 6.32 6.91 -3.66
CA PHE A 41 6.35 8.36 -3.89
C PHE A 41 7.05 9.16 -2.77
N GLU A 42 7.52 8.53 -1.70
CA GLU A 42 8.46 9.15 -0.74
C GLU A 42 9.92 9.02 -1.20
N ASP A 43 10.22 8.16 -2.18
CA ASP A 43 11.56 8.00 -2.73
C ASP A 43 11.88 9.11 -3.74
N LEU A 44 13.05 9.74 -3.59
CA LEU A 44 13.54 10.83 -4.45
C LEU A 44 13.69 10.42 -5.93
N GLN A 45 13.95 9.15 -6.23
CA GLN A 45 14.02 8.68 -7.61
C GLN A 45 12.73 8.94 -8.39
N PHE A 46 11.57 8.99 -7.69
CA PHE A 46 10.25 9.25 -8.28
C PHE A 46 9.77 10.70 -8.07
N GLU A 47 10.62 11.60 -7.58
CA GLU A 47 10.24 12.99 -7.29
C GLU A 47 9.66 13.72 -8.51
N LYS A 48 10.07 13.35 -9.71
CA LYS A 48 9.56 13.95 -10.96
C LYS A 48 8.17 13.45 -11.35
N ILE A 49 7.67 12.36 -10.75
CA ILE A 49 6.37 11.73 -11.07
C ILE A 49 5.33 12.25 -10.08
N ARG A 50 4.88 13.51 -10.24
CA ARG A 50 3.94 14.17 -9.31
C ARG A 50 2.60 14.55 -9.96
N THR A 51 2.36 14.15 -11.20
CA THR A 51 1.09 14.38 -11.90
C THR A 51 0.58 13.10 -12.56
N ALA A 52 -0.74 13.06 -12.81
CA ALA A 52 -1.38 11.92 -13.47
C ALA A 52 -0.73 11.59 -14.82
N GLU A 53 -0.38 12.61 -15.60
CA GLU A 53 0.22 12.46 -16.92
C GLU A 53 1.60 11.81 -16.83
N LYS A 54 2.45 12.26 -15.90
CA LYS A 54 3.79 11.69 -15.70
C LYS A 54 3.73 10.26 -15.18
N LEU A 55 2.80 9.96 -14.27
CA LEU A 55 2.59 8.60 -13.79
C LEU A 55 2.09 7.69 -14.92
N ASN A 56 1.18 8.20 -15.75
CA ASN A 56 0.68 7.46 -16.91
C ASN A 56 1.81 7.12 -17.89
N SER A 57 2.65 8.10 -18.25
CA SER A 57 3.79 7.87 -19.13
C SER A 57 4.75 6.85 -18.56
N TYR A 58 5.15 7.01 -17.29
CA TYR A 58 6.08 6.11 -16.62
C TYR A 58 5.58 4.66 -16.61
N VAL A 59 4.33 4.44 -16.23
CA VAL A 59 3.76 3.08 -16.17
C VAL A 59 3.67 2.47 -17.57
N ASN A 60 3.21 3.23 -18.58
CA ASN A 60 3.12 2.72 -19.96
C ASN A 60 4.50 2.38 -20.56
N GLU A 61 5.56 3.07 -20.17
CA GLU A 61 6.94 2.75 -20.59
C GLU A 61 7.44 1.42 -20.01
N GLN A 62 6.92 1.00 -18.84
CA GLN A 62 7.28 -0.27 -18.22
C GLN A 62 6.50 -1.46 -18.80
N ILE A 63 5.32 -1.24 -19.37
CA ILE A 63 4.49 -2.30 -19.98
C ILE A 63 5.03 -2.66 -21.34
N LYS A 64 5.43 -3.92 -21.52
CA LYS A 64 6.09 -4.42 -22.73
C LYS A 64 5.21 -5.36 -23.56
N ASP A 65 4.18 -5.93 -22.97
CA ASP A 65 3.30 -6.92 -23.56
C ASP A 65 1.85 -6.78 -23.05
N HIS A 66 1.00 -7.74 -23.38
CA HIS A 66 -0.42 -7.77 -22.98
C HIS A 66 -0.69 -8.67 -21.78
N ASP A 67 0.35 -9.18 -21.14
CA ASP A 67 0.22 -10.02 -19.96
C ASP A 67 -0.28 -9.22 -18.76
N LYS A 68 -0.60 -9.91 -17.70
CA LYS A 68 -1.14 -9.28 -16.49
C LYS A 68 -0.02 -8.62 -15.69
N TYR A 69 -0.16 -7.34 -15.39
CA TYR A 69 0.75 -6.59 -14.54
C TYR A 69 0.20 -6.40 -13.12
N LEU A 70 1.09 -6.34 -12.14
CA LEU A 70 0.81 -5.88 -10.79
C LEU A 70 1.43 -4.49 -10.61
N ILE A 71 0.61 -3.53 -10.19
CA ILE A 71 1.04 -2.14 -10.02
C ILE A 71 0.89 -1.79 -8.53
N PHE A 72 2.00 -1.52 -7.87
CA PHE A 72 2.09 -1.15 -6.46
C PHE A 72 2.51 0.31 -6.34
N LEU A 73 1.64 1.14 -5.77
CA LEU A 73 1.84 2.60 -5.65
C LEU A 73 1.75 3.00 -4.18
N ASP A 74 2.90 3.20 -3.55
CA ASP A 74 2.99 3.59 -2.15
C ASP A 74 2.94 5.11 -2.01
N GLU A 75 2.10 5.60 -1.05
CA GLU A 75 1.86 7.02 -0.76
C GLU A 75 1.39 7.82 -2.01
N ILE A 76 0.40 7.27 -2.74
CA ILE A 76 -0.11 7.81 -4.03
C ILE A 76 -0.64 9.25 -3.93
N GLN A 77 -1.02 9.74 -2.75
CA GLN A 77 -1.50 11.13 -2.56
C GLN A 77 -0.46 12.20 -2.92
N HIS A 78 0.79 11.83 -3.13
CA HIS A 78 1.83 12.72 -3.64
C HIS A 78 1.68 13.03 -5.15
N VAL A 79 0.82 12.29 -5.86
CA VAL A 79 0.52 12.51 -7.28
C VAL A 79 -0.77 13.32 -7.43
N ARG A 80 -0.72 14.44 -8.11
CA ARG A 80 -1.92 15.26 -8.39
C ARG A 80 -2.85 14.53 -9.35
N SER A 81 -4.14 14.53 -9.04
CA SER A 81 -5.19 13.90 -9.87
C SER A 81 -4.93 12.40 -10.12
N PHE A 82 -4.32 11.69 -9.16
CA PHE A 82 -4.02 10.26 -9.27
C PHE A 82 -5.27 9.41 -9.54
N GLU A 83 -6.44 9.83 -9.07
CA GLU A 83 -7.71 9.16 -9.32
C GLU A 83 -8.03 9.01 -10.82
N LYS A 84 -7.63 9.99 -11.63
CA LYS A 84 -7.83 9.94 -13.09
C LYS A 84 -6.96 8.87 -13.74
N VAL A 85 -5.69 8.81 -13.37
CA VAL A 85 -4.76 7.82 -13.95
C VAL A 85 -5.08 6.41 -13.48
N LEU A 86 -5.51 6.22 -12.23
CA LEU A 86 -5.98 4.92 -11.75
C LEU A 86 -7.22 4.43 -12.50
N ALA A 87 -8.16 5.34 -12.78
CA ALA A 87 -9.34 5.03 -13.60
C ALA A 87 -8.93 4.64 -15.03
N SER A 88 -7.95 5.33 -15.61
CA SER A 88 -7.38 5.02 -16.93
C SER A 88 -6.73 3.65 -16.93
N PHE A 89 -5.79 3.38 -16.03
CA PHE A 89 -5.12 2.08 -15.95
C PHE A 89 -6.10 0.91 -15.84
N ARG A 90 -7.10 1.06 -14.97
CA ARG A 90 -8.14 0.06 -14.82
C ARG A 90 -8.94 -0.18 -16.11
N ALA A 91 -9.12 0.83 -16.94
CA ALA A 91 -9.90 0.76 -18.18
C ALA A 91 -9.08 0.20 -19.36
N THR A 92 -7.78 0.49 -19.40
CA THR A 92 -6.95 0.26 -20.60
C THR A 92 -5.90 -0.83 -20.42
N LEU A 93 -5.50 -1.16 -19.18
CA LEU A 93 -4.44 -2.10 -18.90
C LEU A 93 -4.97 -3.41 -18.31
N ASN A 94 -4.31 -4.52 -18.64
CA ASN A 94 -4.51 -5.80 -17.98
C ASN A 94 -3.73 -5.82 -16.68
N CYS A 95 -4.25 -5.19 -15.61
CA CYS A 95 -3.52 -5.04 -14.37
C CYS A 95 -4.36 -5.23 -13.10
N SER A 96 -3.66 -5.52 -12.02
CA SER A 96 -4.16 -5.40 -10.64
C SER A 96 -3.42 -4.27 -9.94
N ILE A 97 -4.15 -3.33 -9.35
CA ILE A 97 -3.60 -2.11 -8.75
C ILE A 97 -3.74 -2.18 -7.24
N PHE A 98 -2.64 -1.93 -6.54
CA PHE A 98 -2.52 -1.83 -5.09
C PHE A 98 -1.98 -0.44 -4.75
N ILE A 99 -2.67 0.28 -3.89
CA ILE A 99 -2.25 1.63 -3.50
C ILE A 99 -2.25 1.78 -1.99
N THR A 100 -1.36 2.61 -1.49
CA THR A 100 -1.40 3.06 -0.10
C THR A 100 -1.51 4.57 0.00
N GLY A 101 -1.90 5.04 1.17
CA GLY A 101 -1.85 6.45 1.55
C GLY A 101 -2.51 6.73 2.89
N SER A 102 -2.38 7.96 3.37
CA SER A 102 -3.02 8.37 4.62
C SER A 102 -4.53 8.57 4.42
N ASN A 103 -5.34 8.12 5.39
CA ASN A 103 -6.82 8.13 5.35
C ASN A 103 -7.45 9.44 4.90
N SER A 104 -6.92 10.57 5.38
CA SER A 104 -7.53 11.89 5.16
C SER A 104 -7.47 12.37 3.71
N LYS A 105 -6.53 11.86 2.91
CA LYS A 105 -6.34 12.28 1.52
C LYS A 105 -6.85 11.27 0.49
N LEU A 106 -6.82 9.98 0.81
CA LEU A 106 -7.28 8.94 -0.11
C LEU A 106 -8.80 8.80 -0.16
N LEU A 107 -9.49 9.06 0.94
CA LEU A 107 -10.94 8.85 1.05
C LEU A 107 -11.76 10.16 0.97
N SER A 108 -11.11 11.33 0.84
CA SER A 108 -11.79 12.61 0.77
C SER A 108 -12.14 13.03 -0.66
N GLY A 109 -13.37 13.46 -0.85
CA GLY A 109 -13.81 14.22 -2.02
C GLY A 109 -13.82 13.45 -3.35
N LYS A 110 -12.93 13.82 -4.26
CA LYS A 110 -12.94 13.33 -5.66
C LYS A 110 -12.67 11.84 -5.80
N MET A 111 -11.92 11.22 -4.88
CA MET A 111 -11.68 9.80 -4.89
C MET A 111 -12.94 8.99 -4.59
N ALA A 112 -13.71 9.43 -3.59
CA ALA A 112 -14.98 8.81 -3.26
C ALA A 112 -15.91 8.78 -4.47
N THR A 113 -15.93 9.85 -5.29
CA THR A 113 -16.85 9.97 -6.44
C THR A 113 -16.36 9.17 -7.67
N LEU A 114 -15.06 9.20 -7.98
CA LEU A 114 -14.52 8.58 -9.21
C LEU A 114 -14.27 7.07 -9.08
N LEU A 115 -14.05 6.58 -7.86
CA LEU A 115 -13.69 5.19 -7.58
C LEU A 115 -14.79 4.42 -6.82
N VAL A 116 -15.96 5.01 -6.59
CA VAL A 116 -17.12 4.30 -6.02
C VAL A 116 -17.40 3.02 -6.81
N GLY A 117 -17.51 1.88 -6.12
CA GLY A 117 -17.71 0.57 -6.72
C GLY A 117 -16.54 0.03 -7.55
N ARG A 118 -15.40 0.71 -7.54
CA ARG A 118 -14.20 0.34 -8.31
C ARG A 118 -12.98 0.02 -7.45
N CYS A 119 -13.08 0.23 -6.15
CA CYS A 119 -12.03 -0.10 -5.18
C CYS A 119 -12.59 -0.91 -4.01
N VAL A 120 -11.69 -1.61 -3.35
CA VAL A 120 -11.90 -2.22 -2.03
C VAL A 120 -10.88 -1.62 -1.07
N GLU A 121 -11.36 -1.19 0.08
CA GLU A 121 -10.53 -0.60 1.13
C GLU A 121 -10.16 -1.66 2.17
N PHE A 122 -8.88 -1.69 2.52
CA PHE A 122 -8.33 -2.43 3.65
C PHE A 122 -7.78 -1.43 4.65
N ARG A 123 -8.44 -1.30 5.77
CA ARG A 123 -8.01 -0.38 6.83
C ARG A 123 -7.00 -1.06 7.75
N ILE A 124 -5.76 -0.60 7.67
CA ILE A 124 -4.67 -1.12 8.48
C ILE A 124 -4.60 -0.33 9.79
N MET A 125 -4.68 -1.04 10.88
CA MET A 125 -4.57 -0.50 12.24
C MET A 125 -3.17 -0.81 12.80
N PRO A 126 -2.68 -0.05 13.78
CA PRO A 126 -1.56 -0.51 14.60
C PRO A 126 -1.89 -1.88 15.22
N PHE A 127 -0.87 -2.63 15.57
CA PHE A 127 -1.05 -3.94 16.21
C PHE A 127 -1.96 -3.85 17.44
N SER A 128 -2.89 -4.76 17.56
CA SER A 128 -3.60 -5.02 18.82
C SER A 128 -2.63 -5.50 19.90
N PHE A 129 -3.09 -5.56 21.14
CA PHE A 129 -2.28 -6.13 22.23
C PHE A 129 -1.78 -7.54 21.90
N ALA A 130 -2.67 -8.40 21.41
CA ALA A 130 -2.34 -9.79 21.10
C ALA A 130 -1.27 -9.88 19.98
N GLU A 131 -1.48 -9.17 18.87
CA GLU A 131 -0.51 -9.11 17.76
C GLU A 131 0.84 -8.53 18.21
N SER A 132 0.81 -7.48 19.03
CA SER A 132 2.04 -6.87 19.55
C SER A 132 2.81 -7.82 20.47
N TYR A 133 2.10 -8.56 21.34
CA TYR A 133 2.70 -9.52 22.26
C TYR A 133 3.30 -10.71 21.50
N GLU A 134 2.56 -11.26 20.55
CA GLU A 134 3.03 -12.33 19.68
C GLU A 134 4.29 -11.92 18.91
N TYR A 135 4.27 -10.74 18.28
CA TYR A 135 5.41 -10.20 17.55
C TYR A 135 6.62 -9.97 18.47
N ALA A 136 6.41 -9.35 19.65
CA ALA A 136 7.48 -9.13 20.62
C ALA A 136 8.12 -10.44 21.09
N THR A 137 7.30 -11.47 21.31
CA THR A 137 7.79 -12.82 21.68
C THR A 137 8.60 -13.44 20.54
N ALA A 138 8.13 -13.33 19.30
CA ALA A 138 8.81 -13.87 18.11
C ALA A 138 10.19 -13.22 17.89
N ILE A 139 10.37 -11.94 18.24
CA ILE A 139 11.66 -11.25 18.15
C ILE A 139 12.52 -11.39 19.42
N GLY A 140 12.11 -12.27 20.36
CA GLY A 140 12.91 -12.64 21.54
C GLY A 140 12.73 -11.72 22.76
N ARG A 141 11.67 -10.88 22.80
CA ARG A 141 11.31 -10.13 24.03
C ARG A 141 10.57 -11.05 24.98
N ASN A 142 11.26 -11.57 25.98
CA ASN A 142 10.68 -12.44 27.01
C ASN A 142 10.09 -11.61 28.15
N MET A 143 8.86 -11.14 27.98
CA MET A 143 8.09 -10.43 29.00
C MET A 143 6.84 -11.25 29.35
N SER A 144 6.42 -11.19 30.60
CA SER A 144 5.09 -11.72 30.96
C SER A 144 3.98 -10.88 30.30
N PRO A 145 2.76 -11.44 30.12
CA PRO A 145 1.64 -10.66 29.58
C PRO A 145 1.31 -9.40 30.39
N ASP A 146 1.45 -9.45 31.70
CA ASP A 146 1.18 -8.32 32.57
C ASP A 146 2.22 -7.19 32.42
N GLU A 147 3.50 -7.53 32.37
CA GLU A 147 4.58 -6.59 32.10
C GLU A 147 4.41 -5.96 30.72
N PHE A 148 4.10 -6.78 29.72
CA PHE A 148 3.88 -6.30 28.35
C PHE A 148 2.62 -5.42 28.24
N MET A 149 1.58 -5.66 29.04
CA MET A 149 0.39 -4.82 29.07
C MET A 149 0.71 -3.38 29.50
N ILE A 150 1.54 -3.21 30.54
CA ILE A 150 2.00 -1.90 30.98
C ILE A 150 2.78 -1.19 29.86
N ASP A 151 3.65 -1.93 29.18
CA ASP A 151 4.44 -1.45 28.07
C ASP A 151 3.54 -1.03 26.88
N TYR A 152 2.54 -1.86 26.55
CA TYR A 152 1.58 -1.58 25.47
C TYR A 152 0.68 -0.36 25.77
N ILE A 153 0.24 -0.17 27.02
CA ILE A 153 -0.55 1.01 27.40
C ILE A 153 0.27 2.30 27.24
N ASN A 154 1.56 2.27 27.57
CA ASN A 154 2.43 3.42 27.51
C ASN A 154 2.80 3.80 26.06
N TRP A 155 3.01 2.81 25.18
CA TRP A 155 3.63 3.02 23.87
C TRP A 155 2.74 2.64 22.68
N GLY A 156 1.64 1.94 22.90
CA GLY A 156 0.73 1.45 21.85
C GLY A 156 1.33 0.34 20.99
N GLY A 157 0.62 0.01 19.92
CA GLY A 157 0.96 -1.11 19.01
C GLY A 157 1.57 -0.69 17.66
N PHE A 158 2.27 0.43 17.59
CA PHE A 158 2.92 0.80 16.33
C PHE A 158 4.11 -0.11 16.00
N PRO A 159 4.17 -0.72 14.79
CA PRO A 159 5.23 -1.67 14.42
C PRO A 159 6.66 -1.14 14.57
N LEU A 160 6.88 0.15 14.32
CA LEU A 160 8.21 0.78 14.44
C LEU A 160 8.77 0.84 15.87
N ARG A 161 7.97 0.47 16.85
CA ARG A 161 8.37 0.41 18.25
C ARG A 161 9.20 -0.86 18.55
N PHE A 162 9.01 -1.88 17.81
CA PHE A 162 9.64 -3.19 17.98
C PHE A 162 10.90 -3.33 17.13
#